data_d38de10268b0a208b605e36fdbf6d5d3
#
_entry.id   d38de10268b0a208b605e36fdbf6d5d3
#
_cell.length_a   1.000
_cell.length_b   1.000
_cell.length_c   1.000
_cell.angle_alpha   90.00
_cell.angle_beta   90.00
_cell.angle_gamma   90.00
#
_symmetry.space_group_name_H-M   'P 1'
#
loop_
_entity.id
_entity.type
_entity.pdbx_description
1 polymer ?
#
loop_
_entity_poly.entity_id
_entity_poly.type
_entity_poly.pdbx_seq_one_letter_code
_entity_poly.pdbx_strand_id
1 'polypeptide(L)'
;MADFSSNSQNIEAPASEVAEVLADLESFPTWSSAIKNVDVQERDDANRPTKAIVKIEAGVLKDRATLNYDYSNFPKSISFSLEEADLMTEMTGTYLIDDNGDDTSKVTYQLNVQVSMPVPDIMRRKAEMATIDAALAQLKKKLEG
;
A
#
# COMPACT_ATOMS: atom_id res chain seq x y z
N MET A 1 -10.35 11.76 14.26
CA MET A 1 -9.83 12.36 13.01
C MET A 1 -8.69 11.49 12.48
N ALA A 2 -8.80 11.12 11.23
CA ALA A 2 -7.73 10.33 10.62
C ALA A 2 -6.47 11.17 10.49
N ASP A 3 -5.36 10.64 10.98
CA ASP A 3 -4.07 11.29 10.92
C ASP A 3 -3.17 10.46 10.01
N PHE A 4 -3.14 10.83 8.73
CA PHE A 4 -2.38 10.08 7.73
C PHE A 4 -1.59 11.02 6.83
N SER A 5 -0.52 10.48 6.26
CA SER A 5 0.24 11.14 5.20
C SER A 5 -0.33 10.73 3.84
N SER A 6 -0.20 11.58 2.86
CA SER A 6 -0.80 11.34 1.54
C SER A 6 0.01 12.02 0.44
N ASN A 7 0.07 11.37 -0.70
CA ASN A 7 0.61 11.95 -1.93
C ASN A 7 -0.02 11.26 -3.14
N SER A 8 0.14 11.85 -4.30
CA SER A 8 -0.44 11.36 -5.55
C SER A 8 0.60 11.32 -6.65
N GLN A 9 0.36 10.46 -7.64
CA GLN A 9 1.19 10.32 -8.82
C GLN A 9 0.31 10.03 -10.02
N ASN A 10 0.56 10.71 -11.15
CA ASN A 10 -0.07 10.34 -12.41
C ASN A 10 0.71 9.19 -13.05
N ILE A 11 -0.01 8.20 -13.53
CA ILE A 11 0.56 7.01 -14.13
C ILE A 11 -0.05 6.81 -15.52
N GLU A 12 0.79 6.57 -16.52
CA GLU A 12 0.35 6.35 -17.89
C GLU A 12 -0.11 4.91 -18.10
N ALA A 13 -1.20 4.56 -17.41
CA ALA A 13 -1.84 3.26 -17.51
C ALA A 13 -3.33 3.41 -17.17
N PRO A 14 -4.20 2.58 -17.76
CA PRO A 14 -5.63 2.61 -17.43
C PRO A 14 -5.88 2.27 -15.96
N ALA A 15 -6.90 2.87 -15.37
CA ALA A 15 -7.25 2.63 -13.96
C ALA A 15 -7.48 1.15 -13.64
N SER A 16 -8.08 0.40 -14.57
CA SER A 16 -8.31 -1.04 -14.38
C SER A 16 -7.00 -1.81 -14.26
N GLU A 17 -5.99 -1.44 -15.04
CA GLU A 17 -4.68 -2.09 -14.99
C GLU A 17 -3.94 -1.75 -13.70
N VAL A 18 -4.01 -0.49 -13.25
CA VAL A 18 -3.46 -0.06 -11.97
C VAL A 18 -4.09 -0.86 -10.82
N ALA A 19 -5.42 -0.99 -10.83
CA ALA A 19 -6.15 -1.71 -9.79
C ALA A 19 -5.74 -3.19 -9.73
N GLU A 20 -5.57 -3.83 -10.88
CA GLU A 20 -5.15 -5.23 -10.94
C GLU A 20 -3.75 -5.43 -10.37
N VAL A 21 -2.80 -4.53 -10.65
CA VAL A 21 -1.46 -4.59 -10.10
C VAL A 21 -1.49 -4.43 -8.58
N LEU A 22 -2.28 -3.50 -8.07
CA LEU A 22 -2.40 -3.26 -6.64
C LEU A 22 -3.12 -4.39 -5.90
N ALA A 23 -4.00 -5.13 -6.57
CA ALA A 23 -4.69 -6.28 -5.99
C ALA A 23 -3.82 -7.55 -6.02
N ASP A 24 -2.79 -7.59 -6.85
CA ASP A 24 -1.89 -8.73 -6.96
C ASP A 24 -0.77 -8.64 -5.92
N LEU A 25 -1.12 -8.95 -4.67
CA LEU A 25 -0.20 -8.79 -3.54
C LEU A 25 1.05 -9.65 -3.66
N GLU A 26 0.90 -10.84 -4.21
CA GLU A 26 2.03 -11.78 -4.32
C GLU A 26 3.12 -11.28 -5.27
N SER A 27 2.79 -10.34 -6.15
CA SER A 27 3.76 -9.72 -7.07
C SER A 27 4.47 -8.51 -6.47
N PHE A 28 4.00 -7.98 -5.33
CA PHE A 28 4.60 -6.78 -4.74
C PHE A 28 6.12 -6.88 -4.54
N PRO A 29 6.67 -8.01 -4.08
CA PRO A 29 8.13 -8.09 -3.93
C PRO A 29 8.92 -7.89 -5.23
N THR A 30 8.27 -8.03 -6.38
CA THR A 30 8.95 -7.87 -7.68
C THR A 30 9.12 -6.40 -8.07
N TRP A 31 8.32 -5.49 -7.50
CA TRP A 31 8.39 -4.08 -7.87
C TRP A 31 8.46 -3.12 -6.69
N SER A 32 8.07 -3.54 -5.49
CA SER A 32 8.10 -2.69 -4.28
C SER A 32 9.29 -3.06 -3.42
N SER A 33 10.20 -2.11 -3.19
CA SER A 33 11.39 -2.37 -2.37
C SER A 33 11.08 -2.54 -0.89
N ALA A 34 9.95 -1.99 -0.42
CA ALA A 34 9.55 -2.09 0.98
C ALA A 34 8.93 -3.43 1.34
N ILE A 35 8.39 -4.13 0.37
CA ILE A 35 7.69 -5.41 0.58
C ILE A 35 8.61 -6.55 0.14
N LYS A 36 9.11 -7.31 1.10
CA LYS A 36 10.09 -8.38 0.84
C LYS A 36 9.44 -9.72 0.60
N ASN A 37 8.30 -9.96 1.23
CA ASN A 37 7.57 -11.22 1.07
C ASN A 37 6.09 -11.01 1.36
N VAL A 38 5.25 -11.77 0.67
CA VAL A 38 3.80 -11.77 0.89
C VAL A 38 3.34 -13.21 0.96
N ASP A 39 2.67 -13.55 2.06
CA ASP A 39 2.10 -14.88 2.28
C ASP A 39 0.58 -14.72 2.45
N VAL A 40 -0.16 -15.02 1.40
CA VAL A 40 -1.62 -14.85 1.38
C VAL A 40 -2.26 -15.94 2.25
N GLN A 41 -3.07 -15.52 3.23
CA GLN A 41 -3.74 -16.40 4.17
C GLN A 41 -5.18 -16.69 3.78
N GLU A 42 -5.88 -15.69 3.25
CA GLU A 42 -7.29 -15.80 2.90
C GLU A 42 -7.56 -15.03 1.60
N ARG A 43 -8.55 -15.52 0.83
CA ARG A 43 -8.99 -14.89 -0.41
C ARG A 43 -10.52 -14.81 -0.42
N ASP A 44 -11.04 -13.82 -1.15
CA ASP A 44 -12.48 -13.68 -1.32
C ASP A 44 -12.97 -14.51 -2.52
N ASP A 45 -14.27 -14.42 -2.82
CA ASP A 45 -14.90 -15.18 -3.91
C ASP A 45 -14.34 -14.79 -5.29
N ALA A 46 -13.79 -13.60 -5.42
CA ALA A 46 -13.12 -13.14 -6.65
C ALA A 46 -11.64 -13.53 -6.69
N ASN A 47 -11.19 -14.34 -5.71
CA ASN A 47 -9.81 -14.80 -5.58
C ASN A 47 -8.82 -13.67 -5.26
N ARG A 48 -9.28 -12.56 -4.71
CA ARG A 48 -8.43 -11.47 -4.26
C ARG A 48 -7.95 -11.73 -2.83
N PRO A 49 -6.68 -11.45 -2.52
CA PRO A 49 -6.19 -11.63 -1.14
C PRO A 49 -6.89 -10.70 -0.17
N THR A 50 -7.54 -11.25 0.84
CA THR A 50 -8.21 -10.48 1.89
C THR A 50 -7.42 -10.46 3.18
N LYS A 51 -6.47 -11.39 3.35
CA LYS A 51 -5.59 -11.43 4.52
C LYS A 51 -4.24 -11.95 4.08
N ALA A 52 -3.18 -11.25 4.45
CA ALA A 52 -1.82 -11.64 4.10
C ALA A 52 -0.84 -11.28 5.21
N ILE A 53 0.19 -12.12 5.36
CA ILE A 53 1.33 -11.81 6.21
C ILE A 53 2.40 -11.22 5.31
N VAL A 54 2.82 -9.99 5.63
CA VAL A 54 3.72 -9.20 4.78
C VAL A 54 5.00 -8.92 5.56
N LYS A 55 6.15 -9.19 4.94
CA LYS A 55 7.44 -8.81 5.50
C LYS A 55 7.81 -7.45 4.92
N ILE A 56 7.96 -6.46 5.81
CA ILE A 56 8.19 -5.06 5.45
C ILE A 56 9.61 -4.65 5.85
N GLU A 57 10.32 -3.98 4.93
CA GLU A 57 11.60 -3.34 5.21
C GLU A 57 11.59 -1.97 4.57
N ALA A 58 11.34 -0.95 5.37
CA ALA A 58 11.26 0.45 4.92
C ALA A 58 12.21 1.29 5.78
N GLY A 59 13.40 1.59 5.24
CA GLY A 59 14.43 2.28 5.98
C GLY A 59 14.90 1.46 7.18
N VAL A 60 14.80 2.03 8.38
CA VAL A 60 15.16 1.33 9.61
C VAL A 60 14.05 0.43 10.13
N LEU A 61 12.84 0.56 9.61
CA LEU A 61 11.71 -0.27 10.02
C LEU A 61 11.77 -1.63 9.33
N LYS A 62 11.88 -2.67 10.12
CA LYS A 62 11.77 -4.06 9.68
C LYS A 62 10.70 -4.72 10.52
N ASP A 63 9.64 -5.20 9.89
CA ASP A 63 8.52 -5.78 10.61
C ASP A 63 7.86 -6.87 9.79
N ARG A 64 7.09 -7.66 10.49
CA ARG A 64 6.22 -8.67 9.90
C ARG A 64 4.81 -8.34 10.35
N ALA A 65 3.93 -8.11 9.40
CA ALA A 65 2.59 -7.63 9.68
C ALA A 65 1.54 -8.51 9.04
N THR A 66 0.47 -8.79 9.78
CA THR A 66 -0.73 -9.40 9.22
C THR A 66 -1.69 -8.29 8.87
N LEU A 67 -2.03 -8.18 7.58
CA LEU A 67 -2.88 -7.11 7.05
C LEU A 67 -4.18 -7.68 6.51
N ASN A 68 -5.27 -6.97 6.77
CA ASN A 68 -6.60 -7.26 6.19
C ASN A 68 -6.87 -6.25 5.08
N TYR A 69 -7.37 -6.74 3.95
CA TYR A 69 -7.61 -5.92 2.75
C TYR A 69 -9.10 -5.81 2.46
N ASP A 70 -9.53 -4.63 2.07
CA ASP A 70 -10.92 -4.30 1.78
C ASP A 70 -11.04 -3.85 0.32
N TYR A 71 -11.81 -4.60 -0.47
CA TYR A 71 -12.06 -4.35 -1.89
C TYR A 71 -13.49 -3.87 -2.16
N SER A 72 -14.20 -3.38 -1.13
CA SER A 72 -15.61 -2.99 -1.28
C SER A 72 -15.83 -1.89 -2.32
N ASN A 73 -14.81 -1.07 -2.58
CA ASN A 73 -14.85 -0.01 -3.60
C ASN A 73 -13.98 -0.33 -4.83
N PHE A 74 -13.52 -1.56 -4.95
CA PHE A 74 -12.68 -1.97 -6.08
C PHE A 74 -13.45 -1.78 -7.40
N PRO A 75 -12.85 -1.26 -8.45
CA PRO A 75 -11.42 -0.92 -8.64
C PRO A 75 -11.04 0.52 -8.29
N LYS A 76 -11.92 1.30 -7.70
CA LYS A 76 -11.68 2.72 -7.40
C LYS A 76 -10.75 2.90 -6.19
N SER A 77 -10.80 1.97 -5.25
CA SER A 77 -9.89 2.02 -4.10
C SER A 77 -9.65 0.63 -3.53
N ILE A 78 -8.51 0.50 -2.87
CA ILE A 78 -8.13 -0.68 -2.10
C ILE A 78 -7.62 -0.18 -0.77
N SER A 79 -8.19 -0.67 0.34
CA SER A 79 -7.77 -0.29 1.69
C SER A 79 -7.22 -1.49 2.42
N PHE A 80 -6.31 -1.22 3.38
CA PHE A 80 -5.82 -2.27 4.26
C PHE A 80 -5.65 -1.74 5.67
N SER A 81 -5.70 -2.66 6.64
CA SER A 81 -5.52 -2.34 8.05
C SER A 81 -4.76 -3.45 8.76
N LEU A 82 -4.01 -3.07 9.79
CA LEU A 82 -3.19 -3.98 10.56
C LEU A 82 -4.04 -4.84 11.50
N GLU A 83 -3.81 -6.15 11.47
CA GLU A 83 -4.37 -7.05 12.47
C GLU A 83 -3.37 -7.25 13.61
N GLU A 84 -2.11 -7.55 13.28
CA GLU A 84 -1.03 -7.67 14.25
C GLU A 84 0.33 -7.51 13.57
N ALA A 85 1.34 -7.13 14.36
CA ALA A 85 2.71 -7.00 13.90
C ALA A 85 3.65 -7.09 15.09
N ASP A 86 4.95 -7.24 14.83
CA ASP A 86 5.95 -7.32 15.91
C ASP A 86 6.24 -5.94 16.52
N LEU A 87 6.33 -4.92 15.70
CA LEU A 87 6.69 -3.55 16.12
C LEU A 87 5.59 -2.53 15.93
N MET A 88 4.85 -2.61 14.83
CA MET A 88 3.77 -1.67 14.57
C MET A 88 2.55 -1.97 15.44
N THR A 89 1.90 -0.92 15.93
CA THR A 89 0.66 -1.02 16.70
C THR A 89 -0.54 -0.63 15.85
N GLU A 90 -0.32 0.13 14.77
CA GLU A 90 -1.37 0.51 13.84
C GLU A 90 -0.76 0.73 12.46
N MET A 91 -1.45 0.28 11.44
CA MET A 91 -1.13 0.60 10.05
C MET A 91 -2.42 0.57 9.26
N THR A 92 -2.77 1.69 8.66
CA THR A 92 -3.89 1.76 7.73
C THR A 92 -3.40 2.43 6.46
N GLY A 93 -3.85 1.93 5.34
CA GLY A 93 -3.47 2.49 4.04
C GLY A 93 -4.60 2.38 3.06
N THR A 94 -4.66 3.33 2.14
CA THR A 94 -5.66 3.32 1.07
C THR A 94 -5.00 3.80 -0.21
N TYR A 95 -5.18 3.03 -1.28
CA TYR A 95 -4.88 3.47 -2.63
C TYR A 95 -6.18 3.92 -3.27
N LEU A 96 -6.22 5.18 -3.72
CA LEU A 96 -7.34 5.75 -4.48
C LEU A 96 -6.91 5.81 -5.93
N ILE A 97 -7.72 5.28 -6.83
CA ILE A 97 -7.39 5.17 -8.25
C ILE A 97 -8.43 5.95 -9.04
N ASP A 98 -8.03 7.11 -9.56
CA ASP A 98 -8.89 7.97 -10.37
C ASP A 98 -8.55 7.80 -11.85
N ASP A 99 -9.58 7.54 -12.66
CA ASP A 99 -9.45 7.42 -14.10
C ASP A 99 -9.44 8.84 -14.70
N ASN A 100 -8.38 9.21 -15.42
CA ASN A 100 -8.28 10.51 -16.05
C ASN A 100 -9.04 10.61 -17.39
N GLY A 101 -9.54 9.46 -17.89
CA GLY A 101 -10.35 9.44 -19.11
C GLY A 101 -9.56 9.32 -20.42
N ASP A 102 -8.24 9.18 -20.36
CA ASP A 102 -7.35 9.11 -21.52
C ASP A 102 -6.35 7.95 -21.42
N ASP A 103 -6.77 6.86 -20.78
CA ASP A 103 -5.93 5.70 -20.47
C ASP A 103 -4.77 6.02 -19.51
N THR A 104 -4.93 7.12 -18.75
CA THR A 104 -4.03 7.43 -17.65
C THR A 104 -4.81 7.49 -16.34
N SER A 105 -4.09 7.41 -15.23
CA SER A 105 -4.70 7.35 -13.90
C SER A 105 -3.96 8.26 -12.94
N LYS A 106 -4.69 8.78 -11.95
CA LYS A 106 -4.10 9.44 -10.79
C LYS A 106 -4.24 8.51 -9.61
N VAL A 107 -3.11 8.12 -9.04
CA VAL A 107 -3.10 7.23 -7.86
C VAL A 107 -2.70 8.03 -6.64
N THR A 108 -3.53 7.99 -5.62
CA THR A 108 -3.28 8.63 -4.32
C THR A 108 -3.06 7.52 -3.30
N TYR A 109 -1.99 7.62 -2.53
CA TYR A 109 -1.72 6.67 -1.45
C TYR A 109 -1.76 7.42 -0.12
N GLN A 110 -2.63 6.96 0.78
CA GLN A 110 -2.80 7.49 2.12
C GLN A 110 -2.29 6.45 3.10
N LEU A 111 -1.44 6.86 4.05
CA LEU A 111 -0.79 5.93 4.97
C LEU A 111 -0.69 6.51 6.36
N ASN A 112 -1.07 5.70 7.36
CA ASN A 112 -0.86 5.99 8.78
C ASN A 112 -0.19 4.80 9.42
N VAL A 113 0.92 5.04 10.14
CA VAL A 113 1.67 4.00 10.85
C VAL A 113 1.94 4.46 12.27
N GLN A 114 1.68 3.57 13.24
CA GLN A 114 2.06 3.77 14.64
C GLN A 114 2.94 2.61 15.06
N VAL A 115 3.94 2.89 15.89
CA VAL A 115 4.86 1.87 16.41
C VAL A 115 4.83 1.86 17.93
N SER A 116 5.26 0.76 18.53
CA SER A 116 5.25 0.59 19.99
C SER A 116 6.27 1.49 20.69
N MET A 117 7.34 1.90 19.99
CA MET A 117 8.34 2.82 20.54
C MET A 117 7.89 4.26 20.36
N PRO A 118 8.22 5.15 21.33
CA PRO A 118 7.89 6.57 21.13
C PRO A 118 8.72 7.15 19.99
N VAL A 119 8.03 7.73 19.02
CA VAL A 119 8.65 8.38 17.86
C VAL A 119 7.98 9.76 17.70
N PRO A 120 8.77 10.84 17.56
CA PRO A 120 8.19 12.15 17.32
C PRO A 120 7.34 12.16 16.04
N ASP A 121 6.21 12.86 16.08
CA ASP A 121 5.27 12.91 14.95
C ASP A 121 5.96 13.35 13.65
N ILE A 122 6.87 14.30 13.71
CA ILE A 122 7.55 14.78 12.51
C ILE A 122 8.39 13.68 11.86
N MET A 123 9.03 12.84 12.65
CA MET A 123 9.82 11.71 12.14
C MET A 123 8.92 10.63 11.56
N ARG A 124 7.80 10.35 12.23
CA ARG A 124 6.81 9.38 11.76
C ARG A 124 6.24 9.81 10.41
N ARG A 125 5.87 11.09 10.27
CA ARG A 125 5.34 11.62 9.02
C ARG A 125 6.37 11.58 7.90
N LYS A 126 7.63 11.87 8.20
CA LYS A 126 8.71 11.75 7.20
C LYS A 126 8.86 10.32 6.71
N ALA A 127 8.80 9.35 7.62
CA ALA A 127 8.89 7.94 7.27
C ALA A 127 7.69 7.50 6.42
N GLU A 128 6.48 7.95 6.78
CA GLU A 128 5.28 7.67 6.00
C GLU A 128 5.38 8.27 4.59
N MET A 129 5.81 9.53 4.48
CA MET A 129 5.94 10.18 3.17
C MET A 129 7.01 9.51 2.31
N ALA A 130 8.14 9.13 2.90
CA ALA A 130 9.18 8.41 2.16
C ALA A 130 8.66 7.08 1.63
N THR A 131 7.87 6.36 2.43
CA THR A 131 7.25 5.10 2.03
C THR A 131 6.25 5.31 0.90
N ILE A 132 5.41 6.34 1.01
CA ILE A 132 4.41 6.68 0.00
C ILE A 132 5.10 7.04 -1.32
N ASP A 133 6.08 7.93 -1.27
CA ASP A 133 6.78 8.40 -2.48
C ASP A 133 7.49 7.25 -3.19
N ALA A 134 8.15 6.38 -2.45
CA ALA A 134 8.81 5.21 -3.01
C ALA A 134 7.80 4.24 -3.64
N ALA A 135 6.69 3.99 -2.95
CA ALA A 135 5.65 3.09 -3.45
C ALA A 135 5.04 3.60 -4.75
N LEU A 136 4.71 4.89 -4.81
CA LEU A 136 4.12 5.50 -6.00
C LEU A 136 5.11 5.52 -7.18
N ALA A 137 6.38 5.86 -6.93
CA ALA A 137 7.40 5.88 -7.97
C ALA A 137 7.65 4.47 -8.53
N GLN A 138 7.69 3.47 -7.68
CA GLN A 138 7.91 2.08 -8.07
C GLN A 138 6.70 1.51 -8.80
N LEU A 139 5.49 1.87 -8.38
CA LEU A 139 4.26 1.48 -9.07
C LEU A 139 4.23 2.08 -10.48
N LYS A 140 4.58 3.37 -10.61
CA LYS A 140 4.66 4.05 -11.90
C LYS A 140 5.64 3.34 -12.83
N LYS A 141 6.83 3.02 -12.33
CA LYS A 141 7.84 2.30 -13.10
C LYS A 141 7.35 0.92 -13.53
N LYS A 142 6.67 0.21 -12.65
CA LYS A 142 6.11 -1.12 -12.94
C LYS A 142 5.12 -1.08 -14.10
N LEU A 143 4.27 -0.06 -14.14
CA LEU A 143 3.20 0.06 -15.12
C LEU A 143 3.64 0.70 -16.42
N GLU A 144 4.61 1.60 -16.38
CA GLU A 144 5.10 2.30 -17.58
C GLU A 144 6.30 1.61 -18.21
N GLY A 145 6.88 0.66 -17.55
CA GLY A 145 8.06 -0.06 -18.00
C GLY A 145 9.32 0.51 -17.41
#